data_e305ef568586ee6d2fda34cbc20cb501
#
_entry.id   e305ef568586ee6d2fda34cbc20cb501
#
_cell.length_a   1.000
_cell.length_b   1.000
_cell.length_c   1.000
_cell.angle_alpha   90.00
_cell.angle_beta   90.00
_cell.angle_gamma   90.00
#
_symmetry.space_group_name_H-M   'P 1'
#
loop_
_entity.id
_entity.type
_entity.pdbx_description
1 polymer ?
#
loop_
_entity_poly.entity_id
_entity_poly.type
_entity_poly.pdbx_seq_one_letter_code
_entity_poly.pdbx_strand_id
1 'polypeptide(L)'
;MIDREYALSLLDRYVKSDNLKKHMLATEAIMRALAEKFNQDEDLWGIAGLVHDIDYELCGEDTSQHGVLAVDILKEAGFPEEIIEAVKMHKR
;
A
#
# COMPACT_ATOMS: atom_id res chain seq x y z
N MET A 1 16.15 -0.41 -4.60
CA MET A 1 15.32 0.42 -3.73
C MET A 1 13.90 0.53 -4.27
N ILE A 2 12.92 0.43 -3.40
CA ILE A 2 11.51 0.54 -3.82
C ILE A 2 11.17 2.01 -4.06
N ASP A 3 10.64 2.30 -5.24
CA ASP A 3 10.21 3.65 -5.58
C ASP A 3 8.73 3.63 -5.98
N ARG A 4 8.20 4.82 -6.26
CA ARG A 4 6.78 4.98 -6.60
C ARG A 4 6.43 4.24 -7.89
N GLU A 5 7.32 4.27 -8.87
CA GLU A 5 7.06 3.60 -10.15
C GLU A 5 6.92 2.09 -9.96
N TYR A 6 7.79 1.51 -9.15
CA TYR A 6 7.71 0.09 -8.86
C TYR A 6 6.40 -0.25 -8.12
N ALA A 7 6.04 0.58 -7.12
CA ALA A 7 4.79 0.38 -6.39
C ALA A 7 3.57 0.46 -7.31
N LEU A 8 3.56 1.42 -8.26
CA LEU A 8 2.48 1.55 -9.23
C LEU A 8 2.41 0.33 -10.15
N SER A 9 3.54 -0.20 -10.59
CA SER A 9 3.54 -1.39 -11.43
C SER A 9 3.00 -2.60 -10.67
N LEU A 10 3.29 -2.68 -9.38
CA LEU A 10 2.77 -3.74 -8.54
C LEU A 10 1.26 -3.63 -8.39
N LEU A 11 0.75 -2.41 -8.21
CA LEU A 11 -0.69 -2.17 -8.18
C LEU A 11 -1.37 -2.62 -9.47
N ASP A 12 -0.79 -2.29 -10.62
CA ASP A 12 -1.36 -2.70 -11.90
C ASP A 12 -1.43 -4.22 -12.03
N ARG A 13 -0.50 -4.91 -11.40
CA ARG A 13 -0.45 -6.36 -11.43
C ARG A 13 -1.56 -7.00 -10.57
N TYR A 14 -1.82 -6.44 -9.39
CA TYR A 14 -2.71 -7.05 -8.40
C TYR A 14 -4.07 -6.40 -8.29
N VAL A 15 -4.24 -5.19 -8.81
CA VAL A 15 -5.49 -4.44 -8.69
C VAL A 15 -6.00 -4.10 -10.09
N LYS A 16 -7.20 -4.55 -10.43
CA LYS A 16 -7.78 -4.32 -11.74
C LYS A 16 -8.84 -3.21 -11.74
N SER A 17 -9.48 -2.96 -10.60
CA SER A 17 -10.51 -1.94 -10.49
C SER A 17 -9.91 -0.53 -10.57
N ASP A 18 -10.38 0.27 -11.53
CA ASP A 18 -9.94 1.66 -11.65
C ASP A 18 -10.37 2.49 -10.44
N ASN A 19 -11.54 2.21 -9.88
CA ASN A 19 -12.02 2.91 -8.70
C ASN A 19 -11.13 2.64 -7.49
N LEU A 20 -10.68 1.39 -7.32
CA LEU A 20 -9.80 1.02 -6.23
C LEU A 20 -8.43 1.68 -6.41
N LYS A 21 -7.92 1.71 -7.66
CA LYS A 21 -6.64 2.40 -7.94
C LYS A 21 -6.73 3.88 -7.60
N LYS A 22 -7.86 4.53 -7.94
CA LYS A 22 -8.08 5.94 -7.59
C LYS A 22 -8.09 6.14 -6.08
N HIS A 23 -8.71 5.22 -5.35
CA HIS A 23 -8.73 5.25 -3.90
C HIS A 23 -7.30 5.18 -3.33
N MET A 24 -6.49 4.29 -3.88
CA MET A 24 -5.10 4.14 -3.44
C MET A 24 -4.27 5.38 -3.75
N LEU A 25 -4.47 5.97 -4.92
CA LEU A 25 -3.78 7.23 -5.28
C LEU A 25 -4.20 8.37 -4.37
N ALA A 26 -5.49 8.45 -4.01
CA ALA A 26 -5.97 9.45 -3.08
C ALA A 26 -5.37 9.25 -1.69
N THR A 27 -5.27 8.01 -1.24
CA THR A 27 -4.65 7.68 0.04
C THR A 27 -3.16 8.07 0.03
N GLU A 28 -2.48 7.82 -1.08
CA GLU A 28 -1.08 8.25 -1.22
C GLU A 28 -0.96 9.76 -1.01
N ALA A 29 -1.82 10.55 -1.67
CA ALA A 29 -1.76 12.00 -1.56
C ALA A 29 -1.99 12.47 -0.12
N ILE A 30 -2.95 11.86 0.57
CA ILE A 30 -3.23 12.17 1.97
C ILE A 30 -2.03 11.83 2.85
N MET A 31 -1.44 10.66 2.63
CA MET A 31 -0.30 10.22 3.43
C MET A 31 0.92 11.11 3.23
N ARG A 32 1.16 11.56 1.98
CA ARG A 32 2.27 12.48 1.72
C ARG A 32 2.05 13.82 2.40
N ALA A 33 0.83 14.33 2.38
CA ALA A 33 0.51 15.59 3.05
C ALA A 33 0.67 15.48 4.57
N LEU A 34 0.25 14.36 5.16
CA LEU A 34 0.42 14.12 6.59
C LEU A 34 1.90 13.98 6.96
N ALA A 35 2.69 13.32 6.13
CA ALA A 35 4.12 13.17 6.36
C ALA A 35 4.80 14.53 6.40
N GLU A 36 4.45 15.41 5.46
CA GLU A 36 4.97 16.77 5.45
C GLU A 36 4.61 17.51 6.74
N LYS A 37 3.34 17.42 7.13
CA LYS A 37 2.85 18.08 8.33
C LYS A 37 3.57 17.61 9.59
N PHE A 38 3.86 16.32 9.68
CA PHE A 38 4.51 15.73 10.84
C PHE A 38 6.02 15.59 10.69
N ASN A 39 6.56 16.16 9.62
CA ASN A 39 8.01 16.16 9.35
C ASN A 39 8.57 14.73 9.22
N GLN A 40 7.84 13.87 8.51
CA GLN A 40 8.21 12.49 8.26
C GLN A 40 8.57 12.29 6.79
N ASP A 41 9.01 11.08 6.45
CA ASP A 41 9.42 10.74 5.09
C ASP A 41 8.20 10.62 4.18
N GLU A 42 8.02 11.61 3.28
CA GLU A 42 6.87 11.63 2.37
C GLU A 42 6.84 10.44 1.42
N ASP A 43 8.01 10.02 0.92
CA ASP A 43 8.05 8.88 0.01
C ASP A 43 7.64 7.59 0.71
N LEU A 44 8.15 7.38 1.92
CA LEU A 44 7.83 6.20 2.70
C LEU A 44 6.33 6.15 3.01
N TRP A 45 5.77 7.25 3.50
CA TRP A 45 4.35 7.32 3.84
C TRP A 45 3.46 7.20 2.61
N GLY A 46 3.87 7.85 1.51
CA GLY A 46 3.12 7.81 0.25
C GLY A 46 3.06 6.41 -0.33
N ILE A 47 4.18 5.71 -0.35
CA ILE A 47 4.24 4.33 -0.86
C ILE A 47 3.42 3.41 0.03
N ALA A 48 3.48 3.59 1.35
CA ALA A 48 2.63 2.81 2.26
C ALA A 48 1.15 3.01 1.92
N GLY A 49 0.74 4.25 1.65
CA GLY A 49 -0.63 4.54 1.25
C GLY A 49 -1.02 3.88 -0.06
N LEU A 50 -0.10 3.85 -1.04
CA LEU A 50 -0.37 3.22 -2.34
C LEU A 50 -0.64 1.72 -2.20
N VAL A 51 0.08 1.04 -1.34
CA VAL A 51 0.05 -0.43 -1.31
C VAL A 51 -0.77 -1.02 -0.16
N HIS A 52 -1.38 -0.18 0.67
CA HIS A 52 -2.04 -0.66 1.88
C HIS A 52 -3.18 -1.66 1.62
N ASP A 53 -3.86 -1.55 0.48
CA ASP A 53 -4.98 -2.42 0.12
C ASP A 53 -4.68 -3.28 -1.12
N ILE A 54 -3.39 -3.57 -1.37
CA ILE A 54 -2.98 -4.29 -2.58
C ILE A 54 -3.64 -5.66 -2.70
N ASP A 55 -4.01 -6.27 -1.58
CA ASP A 55 -4.65 -7.58 -1.57
C ASP A 55 -6.17 -7.54 -1.58
N TYR A 56 -6.77 -6.36 -1.70
CA TYR A 56 -8.22 -6.20 -1.57
C TYR A 56 -9.00 -7.10 -2.54
N GLU A 57 -8.62 -7.08 -3.82
CA GLU A 57 -9.31 -7.89 -4.83
C GLU A 57 -8.97 -9.37 -4.70
N LEU A 58 -7.77 -9.69 -4.22
CA LEU A 58 -7.36 -11.08 -4.04
C LEU A 58 -8.13 -11.77 -2.93
N CYS A 59 -8.47 -11.03 -1.88
CA CYS A 59 -9.23 -11.58 -0.75
C CYS A 59 -10.68 -11.85 -1.12
N GLY A 60 -11.23 -11.07 -2.04
CA GLY A 60 -12.65 -11.19 -2.38
C GLY A 60 -13.49 -10.95 -1.14
N GLU A 61 -14.34 -11.93 -0.80
CA GLU A 61 -15.20 -11.85 0.35
C GLU A 61 -14.56 -12.34 1.66
N ASP A 62 -13.39 -12.96 1.55
CA ASP A 62 -12.69 -13.50 2.72
C ASP A 62 -11.82 -12.41 3.35
N THR A 63 -12.45 -11.59 4.18
CA THR A 63 -11.75 -10.48 4.82
C THR A 63 -10.71 -10.93 5.84
N SER A 64 -10.73 -12.20 6.26
CA SER A 64 -9.73 -12.71 7.19
C SER A 64 -8.34 -12.77 6.55
N GLN A 65 -8.27 -12.84 5.21
CA GLN A 65 -7.00 -12.85 4.47
C GLN A 65 -6.49 -11.43 4.17
N HIS A 66 -7.34 -10.42 4.34
CA HIS A 66 -6.97 -9.04 4.06
C HIS A 66 -5.89 -8.59 5.05
N GLY A 67 -4.80 -8.07 4.52
CA GLY A 67 -3.64 -7.73 5.32
C GLY A 67 -2.59 -8.83 5.32
N VAL A 68 -3.00 -10.09 5.46
CA VAL A 68 -2.06 -11.23 5.41
C VAL A 68 -1.46 -11.36 4.02
N LEU A 69 -2.31 -11.35 3.00
CA LEU A 69 -1.83 -11.44 1.62
C LEU A 69 -1.02 -10.20 1.23
N ALA A 70 -1.43 -9.01 1.69
CA ALA A 70 -0.68 -7.80 1.43
C ALA A 70 0.74 -7.89 2.00
N VAL A 71 0.87 -8.37 3.24
CA VAL A 71 2.19 -8.54 3.86
C VAL A 71 3.05 -9.50 3.05
N ASP A 72 2.49 -10.62 2.62
CA ASP A 72 3.24 -11.61 1.83
C ASP A 72 3.70 -11.01 0.50
N ILE A 73 2.81 -10.29 -0.20
CA ILE A 73 3.15 -9.64 -1.48
C ILE A 73 4.29 -8.64 -1.28
N LEU A 74 4.20 -7.82 -0.24
CA LEU A 74 5.19 -6.78 0.01
C LEU A 74 6.54 -7.37 0.41
N LYS A 75 6.55 -8.44 1.19
CA LYS A 75 7.80 -9.13 1.55
C LYS A 75 8.48 -9.71 0.32
N GLU A 76 7.73 -10.37 -0.56
CA GLU A 76 8.26 -10.94 -1.78
C GLU A 76 8.81 -9.86 -2.69
N ALA A 77 8.16 -8.71 -2.74
CA ALA A 77 8.58 -7.59 -3.59
C ALA A 77 9.78 -6.83 -3.02
N GLY A 78 10.18 -7.12 -1.77
CA GLY A 78 11.35 -6.48 -1.17
C GLY A 78 11.08 -5.15 -0.52
N PHE A 79 9.85 -4.89 -0.10
CA PHE A 79 9.51 -3.64 0.57
C PHE A 79 10.14 -3.57 1.96
N PRO A 80 10.53 -2.37 2.41
CA PRO A 80 11.14 -2.23 3.73
C PRO A 80 10.15 -2.54 4.85
N GLU A 81 10.69 -2.95 5.99
CA GLU A 81 9.90 -3.35 7.15
C GLU A 81 8.94 -2.26 7.62
N GLU A 82 9.35 -0.99 7.52
CA GLU A 82 8.51 0.13 7.94
C GLU A 82 7.20 0.19 7.17
N ILE A 83 7.26 -0.07 5.85
CA ILE A 83 6.06 -0.08 5.01
C ILE A 83 5.19 -1.28 5.36
N ILE A 84 5.80 -2.45 5.55
CA ILE A 84 5.07 -3.67 5.90
C ILE A 84 4.34 -3.48 7.24
N GLU A 85 5.01 -2.93 8.23
CA GLU A 85 4.41 -2.68 9.54
C GLU A 85 3.26 -1.67 9.43
N ALA A 86 3.42 -0.62 8.62
CA ALA A 86 2.35 0.36 8.43
C ALA A 86 1.10 -0.28 7.84
N VAL A 87 1.28 -1.18 6.87
CA VAL A 87 0.16 -1.89 6.24
C VAL A 87 -0.52 -2.82 7.26
N LYS A 88 0.26 -3.54 8.06
CA LYS A 88 -0.28 -4.41 9.11
C LYS A 88 -1.11 -3.62 10.12
N MET A 89 -0.60 -2.48 10.55
CA MET A 89 -1.30 -1.65 11.54
C MET A 89 -2.60 -1.09 11.00
N HIS A 90 -2.65 -0.81 9.71
CA HIS A 90 -3.86 -0.31 9.07
C HIS A 90 -5.00 -1.34 9.11
N LYS A 91 -4.67 -2.62 9.16
CA LYS A 91 -5.66 -3.71 9.10
C LYS A 91 -6.23 -4.10 10.46
N ARG A 92 -5.89 -3.42 11.48
CA ARG A 92 -6.32 -3.73 12.84
C ARG A 92 -7.75 -3.36 13.13
#